data_69c1bec333d056fd296ba0368b5911af
#
_entry.id   69c1bec333d056fd296ba0368b5911af
#
_cell.length_a   1.000
_cell.length_b   1.000
_cell.length_c   1.000
_cell.angle_alpha   90.00
_cell.angle_beta   90.00
_cell.angle_gamma   90.00
#
_symmetry.space_group_name_H-M   'P 1'
#
loop_
_entity.id
_entity.type
_entity.pdbx_description
1 polymer ?
#
loop_
_entity_poly.entity_id
_entity_poly.type
_entity_poly.pdbx_seq_one_letter_code
_entity_poly.pdbx_strand_id
1 'polypeptide(L)'
;MSAKFYYLHLVPKKDILLDDDRIVKQLNRARNWISIPPYTWILYSTASADQWYQRFKKFVQPEGNLFICELDVTPGHRAGWMGKKFWNWLKQCLKRSSST
;
A
#
# COMPACT_ATOMS: atom_id res chain seq x y z
N MET A 1 18.17 -5.39 -2.35
CA MET A 1 16.80 -5.92 -2.27
C MET A 1 15.89 -5.19 -3.22
N SER A 2 15.13 -5.92 -4.01
CA SER A 2 14.19 -5.31 -4.94
C SER A 2 12.89 -4.96 -4.24
N ALA A 3 12.26 -3.88 -4.69
CA ALA A 3 10.96 -3.48 -4.18
C ALA A 3 9.86 -4.37 -4.76
N LYS A 4 8.81 -4.55 -3.99
CA LYS A 4 7.62 -5.31 -4.36
C LYS A 4 6.39 -4.46 -4.16
N PHE A 5 5.28 -4.93 -4.71
CA PHE A 5 3.99 -4.27 -4.54
C PHE A 5 3.19 -4.98 -3.45
N TYR A 6 2.50 -4.19 -2.62
CA TYR A 6 1.66 -4.70 -1.54
C TYR A 6 0.29 -4.05 -1.57
N TYR A 7 -0.73 -4.87 -1.37
CA TYR A 7 -2.08 -4.42 -1.07
C TYR A 7 -2.15 -4.19 0.44
N LEU A 8 -2.65 -3.04 0.85
CA LEU A 8 -2.85 -2.73 2.26
C LEU A 8 -4.28 -2.24 2.47
N HIS A 9 -5.03 -3.01 3.25
CA HIS A 9 -6.37 -2.64 3.69
C HIS A 9 -6.29 -2.24 5.15
N LEU A 10 -6.81 -1.07 5.49
CA LEU A 10 -6.72 -0.53 6.84
C LEU A 10 -8.03 0.13 7.23
N VAL A 11 -8.73 -0.44 8.22
CA VAL A 11 -9.86 0.23 8.88
C VAL A 11 -9.39 0.56 10.28
N PRO A 12 -9.09 1.84 10.58
CA PRO A 12 -8.53 2.20 11.88
C PRO A 12 -9.55 2.03 13.01
N LYS A 13 -9.04 1.94 14.23
CA LYS A 13 -9.89 1.92 15.42
C LYS A 13 -10.60 3.28 15.55
N LYS A 14 -11.68 3.31 16.36
CA LYS A 14 -12.63 4.43 16.44
C LYS A 14 -12.02 5.83 16.56
N ASP A 15 -10.95 5.97 17.32
CA ASP A 15 -10.39 7.27 17.63
C ASP A 15 -9.36 7.76 16.62
N ILE A 16 -9.17 7.03 15.54
CA ILE A 16 -8.16 7.34 14.52
C ILE A 16 -8.84 7.57 13.17
N LEU A 17 -8.56 8.71 12.55
CA LEU A 17 -9.06 9.04 11.22
C LEU A 17 -8.10 8.51 10.14
N LEU A 18 -8.64 8.22 8.96
CA LEU A 18 -7.83 7.72 7.84
C LEU A 18 -6.75 8.70 7.37
N ASP A 19 -6.97 9.99 7.56
CA ASP A 19 -6.01 11.03 7.20
C ASP A 19 -5.11 11.44 8.37
N ASP A 20 -5.10 10.66 9.45
CA ASP A 20 -4.21 10.90 10.58
C ASP A 20 -2.77 10.97 10.10
N ASP A 21 -2.05 12.02 10.54
CA ASP A 21 -0.66 12.26 10.14
C ASP A 21 0.26 11.07 10.44
N ARG A 22 -0.04 10.33 11.50
CA ARG A 22 0.76 9.16 11.88
C ARG A 22 0.63 8.03 10.86
N ILE A 23 -0.56 7.87 10.27
CA ILE A 23 -0.79 6.89 9.20
C ILE A 23 -0.02 7.30 7.96
N VAL A 24 -0.16 8.55 7.54
CA VAL A 24 0.54 9.09 6.37
C VAL A 24 2.05 8.98 6.55
N LYS A 25 2.56 9.27 7.74
CA LYS A 25 3.98 9.16 8.04
C LYS A 25 4.49 7.73 7.82
N GLN A 26 3.71 6.73 8.20
CA GLN A 26 4.10 5.33 7.95
C GLN A 26 4.03 4.98 6.46
N LEU A 27 3.00 5.42 5.75
CA LEU A 27 2.89 5.21 4.30
C LEU A 27 4.11 5.77 3.57
N ASN A 28 4.61 6.92 4.01
CA ASN A 28 5.76 7.58 3.40
C ASN A 28 7.08 6.82 3.57
N ARG A 29 7.09 5.75 4.34
CA ARG A 29 8.25 4.85 4.43
C ARG A 29 8.34 3.92 3.23
N ALA A 30 7.28 3.79 2.44
CA ALA A 30 7.34 3.11 1.16
C ALA A 30 8.09 3.96 0.14
N ARG A 31 8.63 3.33 -0.90
CA ARG A 31 9.25 4.08 -2.01
C ARG A 31 8.20 4.88 -2.77
N ASN A 32 7.00 4.35 -2.85
CA ASN A 32 5.86 5.04 -3.43
C ASN A 32 4.58 4.38 -2.95
N TRP A 33 3.47 5.08 -3.03
CA TRP A 33 2.18 4.52 -2.67
C TRP A 33 1.05 5.31 -3.33
N ILE A 34 -0.10 4.66 -3.47
CA ILE A 34 -1.30 5.30 -3.99
C ILE A 34 -2.50 4.86 -3.16
N SER A 35 -3.40 5.80 -2.92
CA SER A 35 -4.63 5.53 -2.17
C SER A 35 -5.75 5.09 -3.11
N ILE A 36 -6.47 4.06 -2.70
CA ILE A 36 -7.71 3.62 -3.33
C ILE A 36 -8.78 3.76 -2.25
N PRO A 37 -9.42 4.96 -2.15
CA PRO A 37 -10.36 5.20 -1.06
C PRO A 37 -11.50 4.20 -1.03
N PRO A 38 -12.07 3.93 0.16
CA PRO A 38 -11.75 4.63 1.41
C PRO A 38 -10.67 3.97 2.28
N TYR A 39 -10.42 2.66 2.13
CA TYR A 39 -9.64 1.90 3.11
C TYR A 39 -8.50 1.10 2.51
N THR A 40 -8.05 1.45 1.31
CA THR A 40 -7.05 0.65 0.60
C THR A 40 -5.93 1.50 0.05
N TRP A 41 -4.72 0.96 0.11
CA TRP A 41 -3.53 1.55 -0.50
C TRP A 41 -2.75 0.46 -1.23
N ILE A 42 -2.07 0.84 -2.29
CA ILE A 42 -1.07 -0.03 -2.92
C ILE A 42 0.29 0.59 -2.62
N LEU A 43 1.19 -0.21 -2.09
CA LEU A 43 2.53 0.22 -1.70
C LEU A 43 3.57 -0.37 -2.64
N TYR A 44 4.59 0.42 -2.95
CA TYR A 44 5.79 -0.05 -3.63
C TYR A 44 6.94 0.07 -2.63
N SER A 45 7.48 -1.07 -2.16
CA SER A 45 8.35 -1.06 -0.99
C SER A 45 9.32 -2.23 -0.98
N THR A 46 10.48 -2.02 -0.35
CA THR A 46 11.46 -3.07 -0.07
C THR A 46 11.19 -3.79 1.25
N ALA A 47 10.32 -3.25 2.11
CA ALA A 47 9.94 -3.89 3.36
C ALA A 47 9.01 -5.08 3.10
N SER A 48 9.02 -6.05 4.03
CA SER A 48 8.15 -7.23 3.91
C SER A 48 6.73 -6.93 4.37
N ALA A 49 5.80 -7.84 4.05
CA ALA A 49 4.43 -7.75 4.54
C ALA A 49 4.38 -7.72 6.06
N ASP A 50 5.21 -8.53 6.74
CA ASP A 50 5.24 -8.54 8.20
C ASP A 50 5.75 -7.22 8.77
N GLN A 51 6.75 -6.60 8.16
CA GLN A 51 7.23 -5.29 8.58
C GLN A 51 6.14 -4.23 8.45
N TRP A 52 5.37 -4.26 7.37
CA TRP A 52 4.25 -3.35 7.21
C TRP A 52 3.16 -3.61 8.23
N TYR A 53 2.87 -4.88 8.55
CA TYR A 53 1.95 -5.22 9.61
C TYR A 53 2.39 -4.62 10.94
N GLN A 54 3.65 -4.78 11.32
CA GLN A 54 4.18 -4.25 12.58
C GLN A 54 4.06 -2.72 12.67
N ARG A 55 4.18 -2.03 11.53
CA ARG A 55 4.07 -0.57 11.49
C ARG A 55 2.64 -0.06 11.67
N PHE A 56 1.66 -0.84 11.26
CA PHE A 56 0.25 -0.40 11.24
C PHE A 56 -0.63 -1.01 12.31
N LYS A 57 -0.21 -2.08 12.96
CA LYS A 57 -1.08 -2.79 13.92
C LYS A 57 -1.60 -1.90 15.04
N LYS A 58 -0.84 -0.91 15.47
CA LYS A 58 -1.24 0.02 16.54
C LYS A 58 -2.43 0.89 16.17
N PHE A 59 -2.69 1.07 14.87
CA PHE A 59 -3.81 1.88 14.42
C PHE A 59 -5.13 1.12 14.38
N VAL A 60 -5.07 -0.20 14.45
CA VAL A 60 -6.25 -1.05 14.30
C VAL A 60 -6.59 -1.87 15.53
N GLN A 61 -5.61 -2.27 16.31
CA GLN A 61 -5.89 -3.10 17.49
C GLN A 61 -6.56 -2.28 18.59
N PRO A 62 -7.59 -2.84 19.28
CA PRO A 62 -8.13 -4.19 19.12
C PRO A 62 -9.34 -4.31 18.18
N GLU A 63 -9.88 -3.23 17.66
CA GLU A 63 -11.21 -3.23 17.03
C GLU A 63 -11.24 -2.93 15.53
N GLY A 64 -10.12 -2.50 14.92
CA GLY A 64 -10.05 -2.22 13.50
C GLY A 64 -9.65 -3.46 12.69
N ASN A 65 -9.38 -3.23 11.39
CA ASN A 65 -8.97 -4.29 10.48
C ASN A 65 -7.70 -3.91 9.74
N LEU A 66 -6.82 -4.87 9.55
CA LEU A 66 -5.59 -4.69 8.80
C LEU A 66 -5.27 -5.96 8.02
N PHE A 67 -5.09 -5.81 6.71
CA PHE A 67 -4.67 -6.93 5.87
C PHE A 67 -3.63 -6.44 4.88
N ILE A 68 -2.53 -7.17 4.78
CA ILE A 68 -1.43 -6.83 3.87
C ILE A 68 -1.08 -8.08 3.07
N CYS A 69 -0.98 -7.91 1.75
CA CYS A 69 -0.68 -9.02 0.86
C CYS A 69 0.24 -8.56 -0.25
N GLU A 70 1.26 -9.36 -0.56
CA GLU A 70 2.11 -9.09 -1.71
C GLU A 70 1.32 -9.28 -3.00
N LEU A 71 1.50 -8.37 -3.97
CA LEU A 71 0.80 -8.38 -5.24
C LEU A 71 1.75 -8.66 -6.40
N ASP A 72 1.28 -9.46 -7.34
CA ASP A 72 1.89 -9.56 -8.66
C ASP A 72 1.07 -8.68 -9.62
N VAL A 73 1.64 -7.53 -9.99
CA VAL A 73 0.97 -6.55 -10.84
C VAL A 73 1.48 -6.57 -12.27
N THR A 74 2.22 -7.61 -12.65
CA THR A 74 2.71 -7.75 -14.01
C THR A 74 1.57 -8.06 -14.98
N PRO A 75 1.71 -7.69 -16.27
CA PRO A 75 0.68 -8.04 -17.27
C PRO A 75 0.37 -9.53 -17.25
N GLY A 76 -0.90 -9.89 -17.34
CA GLY A 76 -1.35 -11.27 -17.22
C GLY A 76 -1.77 -11.67 -15.81
N HIS A 77 -1.31 -10.95 -14.78
CA HIS A 77 -1.67 -11.19 -13.38
C HIS A 77 -2.54 -10.07 -12.81
N ARG A 78 -2.95 -9.13 -13.66
CA ARG A 78 -3.77 -8.01 -13.23
C ARG A 78 -4.84 -7.73 -14.29
N ALA A 79 -5.99 -7.25 -13.82
CA ALA A 79 -7.05 -6.71 -14.67
C ALA A 79 -7.85 -5.72 -13.84
N GLY A 80 -8.37 -4.69 -14.48
CA GLY A 80 -9.16 -3.71 -13.76
C GLY A 80 -9.60 -2.54 -14.63
N TRP A 81 -10.51 -1.76 -14.07
CA TRP A 81 -10.99 -0.52 -14.65
C TRP A 81 -10.74 0.58 -13.64
N MET A 82 -9.66 1.35 -13.86
CA MET A 82 -9.21 2.38 -12.93
C MET A 82 -8.99 3.69 -13.69
N GLY A 83 -8.94 4.79 -12.96
CA GLY A 83 -8.61 6.09 -13.54
C GLY A 83 -7.18 6.15 -14.06
N LYS A 84 -6.93 7.09 -14.98
CA LYS A 84 -5.59 7.26 -15.57
C LYS A 84 -4.49 7.48 -14.54
N LYS A 85 -4.79 8.17 -13.45
CA LYS A 85 -3.82 8.44 -12.39
C LYS A 85 -3.26 7.14 -11.81
N PHE A 86 -4.11 6.14 -11.58
CA PHE A 86 -3.69 4.84 -11.05
C PHE A 86 -2.76 4.14 -12.03
N TRP A 87 -3.15 4.03 -13.30
CA TRP A 87 -2.35 3.33 -14.32
C TRP A 87 -1.01 4.03 -14.56
N ASN A 88 -0.99 5.35 -14.55
CA ASN A 88 0.26 6.10 -14.70
C ASN A 88 1.21 5.85 -13.54
N TRP A 89 0.67 5.84 -12.30
CA TRP A 89 1.44 5.54 -11.11
C TRP A 89 2.06 4.13 -11.20
N LEU A 90 1.25 3.15 -11.58
CA LEU A 90 1.70 1.76 -11.69
C LEU A 90 2.81 1.61 -12.73
N LYS A 91 2.64 2.25 -13.89
CA LYS A 91 3.65 2.24 -14.95
C LYS A 91 4.97 2.84 -14.48
N GLN A 92 4.92 3.94 -13.75
CA GLN A 92 6.12 4.57 -13.22
C GLN A 92 6.87 3.65 -12.25
N CYS A 93 6.16 2.99 -11.35
CA CYS A 93 6.76 2.07 -10.40
C CYS A 93 7.37 0.85 -11.11
N LEU A 94 6.67 0.29 -12.08
CA LEU A 94 7.17 -0.84 -12.86
C LEU A 94 8.41 -0.47 -13.68
N LYS A 95 8.44 0.73 -14.22
CA LYS A 95 9.59 1.23 -14.97
C LYS A 95 10.82 1.32 -14.07
N ARG A 96 10.67 1.84 -12.86
CA ARG A 96 11.76 1.90 -11.88
C ARG A 96 12.25 0.52 -11.51
N SER A 97 11.34 -0.44 -11.36
CA SER A 97 11.67 -1.81 -11.02
C SER A 97 12.52 -2.46 -12.11
N SER A 98 12.20 -2.21 -13.38
CA SER A 98 12.92 -2.80 -14.52
C SER A 98 14.25 -2.11 -14.83
N SER A 99 14.49 -0.92 -14.29
CA SER A 99 15.74 -0.18 -14.51
C SER A 99 16.83 -0.51 -13.50
N THR A 100 16.53 -1.38 -12.56
CA THR A 100 17.50 -1.88 -11.61
C THR A 100 18.02 -3.25 -12.05
#